data_8dd8cc30d97b67df98be18a8cb7fa0c1
#
_entry.id   8dd8cc30d97b67df98be18a8cb7fa0c1
#
_cell.length_a   1.000
_cell.length_b   1.000
_cell.length_c   1.000
_cell.angle_alpha   90.00
_cell.angle_beta   90.00
_cell.angle_gamma   90.00
#
_symmetry.space_group_name_H-M   'P 1'
#
loop_
_entity.id
_entity.type
_entity.pdbx_description
1 polymer ?
#
loop_
_entity_poly.entity_id
_entity_poly.type
_entity_poly.pdbx_seq_one_letter_code
_entity_poly.pdbx_strand_id
1 'polypeptide(L)'
;MLFSGTPCQVDGLYHFLGEHPERLLTCDVVCSGVSSPGVWSQLVRSMAYIKRQPPVAVSFCGKLPGEKERRFHVRFDGGAQYDAPFGKSDFGRGLRQRLFLRPVCHRCPYASTDRPADLTLGMYQPPRDFHPEVPRYSISLLLVNSAKGAHYFDTLPLKREKLTLEQAVACNGALAAPTAPSVQREDFFAAFAQQPFQQVRNRFLSAAPLPRPLEKLRGMLKKRKE
;
A
#
# COMPACT_ATOMS: atom_id res chain seq x y z
N MET A 1 -11.35 23.55 -8.40
CA MET A 1 -10.01 22.90 -8.31
C MET A 1 -10.17 21.63 -7.48
N LEU A 2 -9.39 20.57 -7.78
CA LEU A 2 -9.37 19.33 -6.98
C LEU A 2 -7.96 19.10 -6.46
N PHE A 3 -7.83 18.81 -5.17
CA PHE A 3 -6.60 18.31 -4.54
C PHE A 3 -6.82 16.90 -3.98
N SER A 4 -5.90 16.00 -4.26
CA SER A 4 -5.94 14.64 -3.68
C SER A 4 -4.62 14.27 -3.03
N GLY A 5 -4.69 13.57 -1.90
CA GLY A 5 -3.50 13.16 -1.15
C GLY A 5 -3.82 12.22 0.00
N THR A 6 -2.83 12.01 0.87
CA THR A 6 -3.11 11.38 2.17
C THR A 6 -3.79 12.38 3.10
N PRO A 7 -4.52 11.94 4.13
CA PRO A 7 -5.22 12.88 5.02
C PRO A 7 -4.29 13.93 5.66
N CYS A 8 -3.08 13.54 6.04
CA CYS A 8 -2.09 14.49 6.57
C CYS A 8 -1.59 15.50 5.53
N GLN A 9 -1.67 15.19 4.22
CA GLN A 9 -1.37 16.15 3.15
C GLN A 9 -2.52 17.12 2.91
N VAL A 10 -3.76 16.64 3.00
CA VAL A 10 -4.95 17.51 2.89
C VAL A 10 -5.00 18.48 4.06
N ASP A 11 -4.80 18.00 5.27
CA ASP A 11 -4.78 18.85 6.47
C ASP A 11 -3.61 19.87 6.40
N GLY A 12 -2.41 19.41 5.99
CA GLY A 12 -1.28 20.31 5.74
C GLY A 12 -1.56 21.38 4.69
N LEU A 13 -2.34 21.07 3.65
CA LEU A 13 -2.76 22.07 2.66
C LEU A 13 -3.67 23.13 3.29
N TYR A 14 -4.65 22.73 4.08
CA TYR A 14 -5.54 23.66 4.76
C TYR A 14 -4.80 24.55 5.76
N HIS A 15 -3.86 23.99 6.50
CA HIS A 15 -2.99 24.78 7.37
C HIS A 15 -2.12 25.78 6.60
N PHE A 16 -1.62 25.39 5.43
CA PHE A 16 -0.85 26.29 4.57
C PHE A 16 -1.67 27.44 3.99
N LEU A 17 -2.93 27.13 3.59
CA LEU A 17 -3.84 28.14 3.05
C LEU A 17 -4.44 29.05 4.12
N GLY A 18 -4.49 28.61 5.37
CA GLY A 18 -5.14 29.32 6.48
C GLY A 18 -6.68 29.34 6.40
N GLU A 19 -7.27 28.67 5.42
CA GLU A 19 -8.71 28.61 5.17
C GLU A 19 -9.13 27.33 4.45
N HIS A 20 -10.43 27.09 4.36
CA HIS A 20 -11.06 26.03 3.58
C HIS A 20 -11.81 26.60 2.36
N PRO A 21 -11.13 26.86 1.22
CA PRO A 21 -11.74 27.53 0.09
C PRO A 21 -12.94 26.74 -0.48
N GLU A 22 -14.06 27.39 -0.74
CA GLU A 22 -15.23 26.73 -1.32
C GLU A 22 -14.96 26.13 -2.70
N ARG A 23 -14.11 26.79 -3.52
CA ARG A 23 -13.75 26.33 -4.87
C ARG A 23 -12.69 25.22 -4.89
N LEU A 24 -12.22 24.75 -3.72
CA LEU A 24 -11.29 23.67 -3.57
C LEU A 24 -12.00 22.43 -3.04
N LEU A 25 -12.23 21.44 -3.90
CA LEU A 25 -12.66 20.09 -3.49
C LEU A 25 -11.43 19.31 -3.07
N THR A 26 -11.49 18.65 -1.92
CA THR A 26 -10.42 17.79 -1.44
C THR A 26 -10.85 16.35 -1.37
N CYS A 27 -9.92 15.45 -1.72
CA CYS A 27 -10.14 14.01 -1.65
C CYS A 27 -8.93 13.35 -1.00
N ASP A 28 -9.12 12.70 0.12
CA ASP A 28 -8.06 11.89 0.71
C ASP A 28 -8.27 10.38 0.48
N VAL A 29 -7.31 9.60 0.93
CA VAL A 29 -7.37 8.13 0.84
C VAL A 29 -7.31 7.51 2.23
N VAL A 30 -7.96 6.36 2.41
CA VAL A 30 -7.74 5.53 3.60
C VAL A 30 -6.27 5.07 3.57
N CYS A 31 -5.48 5.60 4.50
CA CYS A 31 -4.02 5.46 4.51
C CYS A 31 -3.56 4.59 5.67
N SER A 32 -2.88 3.50 5.38
CA SER A 32 -2.27 2.60 6.39
C SER A 32 -0.81 2.94 6.70
N GLY A 33 -0.31 4.10 6.22
CA GLY A 33 1.05 4.56 6.45
C GLY A 33 1.92 4.63 5.20
N VAL A 34 2.99 5.39 5.29
CA VAL A 34 3.93 5.67 4.20
C VAL A 34 5.30 5.07 4.53
N SER A 35 5.96 4.49 3.54
CA SER A 35 7.28 3.89 3.67
C SER A 35 8.37 4.93 4.00
N SER A 36 9.43 4.48 4.67
CA SER A 36 10.66 5.26 4.86
C SER A 36 11.32 5.58 3.52
N PRO A 37 11.59 6.87 3.22
CA PRO A 37 12.32 7.25 2.00
C PRO A 37 13.72 6.65 1.92
N GLY A 38 14.41 6.52 3.06
CA GLY A 38 15.74 5.92 3.11
C GLY A 38 15.74 4.45 2.68
N VAL A 39 14.77 3.67 3.15
CA VAL A 39 14.61 2.26 2.73
C VAL A 39 14.27 2.17 1.25
N TRP A 40 13.38 3.03 0.76
CA TRP A 40 13.06 3.12 -0.67
C TRP A 40 14.29 3.41 -1.52
N SER A 41 15.08 4.42 -1.14
CA SER A 41 16.31 4.77 -1.85
C SER A 41 17.31 3.61 -1.91
N GLN A 42 17.47 2.85 -0.84
CA GLN A 42 18.37 1.70 -0.82
C GLN A 42 17.84 0.54 -1.68
N LEU A 43 16.54 0.30 -1.70
CA LEU A 43 15.92 -0.67 -2.61
C LEU A 43 16.17 -0.31 -4.08
N VAL A 44 15.94 0.95 -4.45
CA VAL A 44 16.17 1.45 -5.81
C VAL A 44 17.64 1.34 -6.20
N ARG A 45 18.57 1.75 -5.32
CA ARG A 45 20.02 1.61 -5.53
C ARG A 45 20.45 0.15 -5.71
N SER A 46 19.88 -0.76 -4.90
CA SER A 46 20.16 -2.20 -5.00
C SER A 46 19.70 -2.75 -6.35
N MET A 47 18.52 -2.35 -6.84
CA MET A 47 18.02 -2.75 -8.17
C MET A 47 18.90 -2.19 -9.28
N ALA A 48 19.28 -0.91 -9.21
CA ALA A 48 20.18 -0.27 -10.17
C ALA A 48 21.54 -0.99 -10.25
N TYR A 49 22.10 -1.36 -9.10
CA TYR A 49 23.35 -2.10 -9.02
C TYR A 49 23.25 -3.48 -9.68
N ILE A 50 22.19 -4.23 -9.37
CA ILE A 50 21.99 -5.57 -9.94
C ILE A 50 21.78 -5.51 -11.47
N LYS A 51 21.02 -4.52 -11.93
CA LYS A 51 20.74 -4.36 -13.37
C LYS A 51 21.84 -3.61 -14.13
N ARG A 52 22.80 -3.00 -13.42
CA ARG A 52 23.83 -2.11 -13.96
C ARG A 52 23.27 -0.95 -14.79
N GLN A 53 22.09 -0.50 -14.45
CA GLN A 53 21.33 0.52 -15.18
C GLN A 53 20.48 1.32 -14.17
N PRO A 54 20.35 2.65 -14.32
CA PRO A 54 19.48 3.43 -13.48
C PRO A 54 18.01 3.16 -13.78
N PRO A 55 17.13 3.12 -12.79
CA PRO A 55 15.70 3.05 -13.00
C PRO A 55 15.16 4.38 -13.53
N VAL A 56 14.33 4.33 -14.55
CA VAL A 56 13.70 5.50 -15.21
C VAL A 56 12.20 5.58 -14.98
N ALA A 57 11.55 4.48 -14.59
CA ALA A 57 10.13 4.49 -14.25
C ALA A 57 9.81 3.39 -13.22
N VAL A 58 8.86 3.71 -12.33
CA VAL A 58 8.36 2.78 -11.32
C VAL A 58 6.85 2.81 -11.30
N SER A 59 6.22 1.64 -11.26
CA SER A 59 4.78 1.47 -11.04
C SER A 59 4.53 0.48 -9.91
N PHE A 60 3.71 0.88 -8.95
CA PHE A 60 3.35 0.06 -7.79
C PHE A 60 2.03 -0.71 -7.95
N CYS A 61 1.26 -0.36 -8.97
CA CYS A 61 -0.13 -0.81 -9.12
C CYS A 61 -0.47 -1.19 -10.57
N GLY A 62 0.52 -1.45 -11.41
CA GLY A 62 0.29 -1.93 -12.75
C GLY A 62 -0.57 -3.21 -12.69
N LYS A 63 -1.71 -3.21 -13.38
CA LYS A 63 -2.46 -4.43 -13.70
C LYS A 63 -2.40 -4.60 -15.20
N LEU A 64 -1.91 -5.74 -15.64
CA LEU A 64 -2.10 -6.14 -17.03
C LEU A 64 -3.55 -6.67 -17.21
N PRO A 65 -4.13 -6.54 -18.39
CA PRO A 65 -5.43 -7.12 -18.68
C PRO A 65 -5.45 -8.61 -18.31
N GLY A 66 -6.44 -9.04 -17.52
CA GLY A 66 -6.56 -10.43 -17.06
C GLY A 66 -5.79 -10.78 -15.78
N GLU A 67 -4.93 -9.92 -15.27
CA GLU A 67 -4.20 -10.18 -14.00
C GLU A 67 -5.04 -9.84 -12.78
N LYS A 68 -5.04 -10.77 -11.81
CA LYS A 68 -5.74 -10.61 -10.52
C LYS A 68 -4.91 -9.86 -9.48
N GLU A 69 -3.58 -9.85 -9.62
CA GLU A 69 -2.64 -9.29 -8.65
C GLU A 69 -2.06 -7.96 -9.13
N ARG A 70 -1.88 -7.03 -8.19
CA ARG A 70 -1.11 -5.80 -8.45
C ARG A 70 0.34 -6.15 -8.66
N ARG A 71 0.99 -5.48 -9.62
CA ARG A 71 2.39 -5.71 -9.93
C ARG A 71 3.25 -4.51 -9.53
N PHE A 72 4.46 -4.82 -9.07
CA PHE A 72 5.54 -3.87 -8.90
C PHE A 72 6.45 -3.97 -10.11
N HIS A 73 6.45 -2.93 -10.91
CA HIS A 73 7.18 -2.86 -12.16
C HIS A 73 8.21 -1.73 -12.11
N VAL A 74 9.44 -2.02 -12.53
CA VAL A 74 10.52 -1.05 -12.67
C VAL A 74 11.12 -1.19 -14.06
N ARG A 75 11.19 -0.09 -14.79
CA ARG A 75 11.88 0.01 -16.08
C ARG A 75 13.22 0.72 -15.89
N PHE A 76 14.26 0.20 -16.49
CA PHE A 76 15.62 0.73 -16.46
C PHE A 76 16.00 1.36 -17.80
N ASP A 77 16.97 2.27 -17.78
CA ASP A 77 17.36 3.09 -18.95
C ASP A 77 17.72 2.26 -20.17
N GLY A 78 18.52 1.21 -20.04
CA GLY A 78 18.90 0.30 -21.12
C GLY A 78 17.81 -0.73 -21.52
N GLY A 79 16.54 -0.51 -21.17
CA GLY A 79 15.43 -1.39 -21.54
C GLY A 79 15.21 -2.61 -20.63
N ALA A 80 16.11 -2.87 -19.68
CA ALA A 80 15.89 -3.92 -18.70
C ALA A 80 14.65 -3.62 -17.85
N GLN A 81 13.97 -4.68 -17.39
CA GLN A 81 12.77 -4.57 -16.57
C GLN A 81 12.88 -5.47 -15.34
N TYR A 82 12.26 -5.03 -14.25
CA TYR A 82 11.91 -5.85 -13.11
C TYR A 82 10.40 -5.85 -12.98
N ASP A 83 9.82 -7.02 -12.90
CA ASP A 83 8.38 -7.18 -12.77
C ASP A 83 8.06 -8.34 -11.81
N ALA A 84 7.25 -8.06 -10.80
CA ALA A 84 6.86 -9.06 -9.82
C ALA A 84 5.47 -8.74 -9.25
N PRO A 85 4.68 -9.76 -8.83
CA PRO A 85 3.52 -9.51 -8.00
C PRO A 85 3.89 -8.61 -6.82
N PHE A 86 3.11 -7.54 -6.57
CA PHE A 86 3.47 -6.56 -5.54
C PHE A 86 3.76 -7.22 -4.19
N GLY A 87 2.90 -8.14 -3.75
CA GLY A 87 3.07 -8.84 -2.48
C GLY A 87 4.26 -9.80 -2.42
N LYS A 88 4.88 -10.15 -3.56
CA LYS A 88 6.08 -10.99 -3.66
C LYS A 88 7.35 -10.17 -3.87
N SER A 89 7.25 -8.88 -4.18
CA SER A 89 8.40 -7.97 -4.25
C SER A 89 8.95 -7.67 -2.85
N ASP A 90 10.23 -7.34 -2.76
CA ASP A 90 10.85 -6.97 -1.48
C ASP A 90 10.15 -5.77 -0.84
N PHE A 91 9.81 -4.77 -1.65
CA PHE A 91 9.08 -3.59 -1.20
C PHE A 91 7.69 -3.94 -0.67
N GLY A 92 6.91 -4.70 -1.43
CA GLY A 92 5.57 -5.10 -1.03
C GLY A 92 5.55 -6.02 0.20
N ARG A 93 6.55 -6.89 0.35
CA ARG A 93 6.72 -7.72 1.57
C ARG A 93 6.98 -6.87 2.80
N GLY A 94 7.91 -5.94 2.73
CA GLY A 94 8.24 -5.07 3.86
C GLY A 94 7.10 -4.14 4.25
N LEU A 95 6.33 -3.62 3.28
CA LEU A 95 5.11 -2.85 3.55
C LEU A 95 4.04 -3.71 4.25
N ARG A 96 3.77 -4.92 3.74
CA ARG A 96 2.79 -5.84 4.34
C ARG A 96 3.18 -6.26 5.75
N GLN A 97 4.47 -6.45 6.01
CA GLN A 97 5.02 -6.72 7.33
C GLN A 97 5.14 -5.47 8.21
N ARG A 98 4.86 -4.27 7.68
CA ARG A 98 4.92 -2.99 8.41
C ARG A 98 6.32 -2.68 8.96
N LEU A 99 7.37 -3.19 8.31
CA LEU A 99 8.75 -3.09 8.79
C LEU A 99 9.29 -1.66 8.74
N PHE A 100 8.97 -0.91 7.69
CA PHE A 100 9.61 0.36 7.41
C PHE A 100 8.64 1.53 7.13
N LEU A 101 7.45 1.50 7.75
CA LEU A 101 6.59 2.68 7.75
C LEU A 101 7.25 3.82 8.53
N ARG A 102 6.92 5.06 8.22
CA ARG A 102 7.39 6.23 8.98
C ARG A 102 6.92 6.14 10.43
N PRO A 103 7.74 6.54 11.42
CA PRO A 103 7.36 6.47 12.84
C PRO A 103 6.05 7.18 13.16
N VAL A 104 5.81 8.35 12.55
CA VAL A 104 4.57 9.13 12.72
C VAL A 104 3.32 8.37 12.28
N CYS A 105 3.43 7.46 11.31
CA CYS A 105 2.30 6.67 10.82
C CYS A 105 1.78 5.65 11.85
N HIS A 106 2.61 5.26 12.80
CA HIS A 106 2.22 4.37 13.90
C HIS A 106 1.47 5.08 15.04
N ARG A 107 1.38 6.42 14.97
CA ARG A 107 0.63 7.29 15.91
C ARG A 107 -0.15 8.32 15.11
N CYS A 108 -0.66 7.92 13.95
CA CYS A 108 -1.33 8.81 13.00
C CYS A 108 -2.64 9.35 13.59
N PRO A 109 -2.81 10.67 13.76
CA PRO A 109 -4.07 11.23 14.26
C PRO A 109 -5.22 11.11 13.27
N TYR A 110 -4.90 10.90 11.98
CA TYR A 110 -5.88 10.76 10.90
C TYR A 110 -6.34 9.31 10.68
N ALA A 111 -5.93 8.36 11.51
CA ALA A 111 -6.45 7.00 11.50
C ALA A 111 -7.78 6.94 12.27
N SER A 112 -8.78 7.58 11.73
CA SER A 112 -10.07 7.86 12.32
C SER A 112 -11.11 8.02 11.20
N THR A 113 -12.38 7.99 11.56
CA THR A 113 -13.50 8.33 10.68
C THR A 113 -13.73 9.85 10.59
N ASP A 114 -13.13 10.63 11.47
CA ASP A 114 -13.07 12.09 11.36
C ASP A 114 -12.00 12.45 10.32
N ARG A 115 -12.42 12.97 9.16
CA ARG A 115 -11.57 13.14 7.99
C ARG A 115 -11.43 14.61 7.61
N PRO A 116 -10.21 15.07 7.30
CA PRO A 116 -9.99 16.47 6.91
C PRO A 116 -10.50 16.82 5.50
N ALA A 117 -10.61 15.81 4.62
CA ALA A 117 -11.03 16.03 3.23
C ALA A 117 -12.53 16.01 3.05
N ASP A 118 -13.03 16.62 1.97
CA ASP A 118 -14.45 16.58 1.59
C ASP A 118 -14.92 15.16 1.25
N LEU A 119 -14.04 14.36 0.63
CA LEU A 119 -14.28 12.98 0.24
C LEU A 119 -13.09 12.09 0.70
N THR A 120 -13.36 10.85 1.08
CA THR A 120 -12.32 9.84 1.36
C THR A 120 -12.52 8.62 0.49
N LEU A 121 -11.48 8.23 -0.25
CA LEU A 121 -11.47 7.01 -1.04
C LEU A 121 -10.75 5.87 -0.32
N GLY A 122 -11.33 4.69 -0.37
CA GLY A 122 -10.74 3.45 0.14
C GLY A 122 -11.00 2.27 -0.76
N MET A 123 -10.35 1.16 -0.48
CA MET A 123 -10.70 -0.11 -1.10
C MET A 123 -11.82 -0.75 -0.28
N TYR A 124 -12.86 -1.20 -0.94
CA TYR A 124 -13.87 -2.03 -0.32
C TYR A 124 -13.60 -3.50 -0.63
N GLN A 125 -13.51 -4.30 0.39
CA GLN A 125 -13.37 -5.76 0.26
C GLN A 125 -14.57 -6.42 0.93
N PRO A 126 -15.70 -6.56 0.20
CA PRO A 126 -16.90 -7.14 0.75
C PRO A 126 -16.68 -8.60 1.18
N PRO A 127 -17.51 -9.15 2.07
CA PRO A 127 -17.62 -10.57 2.31
C PRO A 127 -17.78 -11.37 1.00
N ARG A 128 -17.43 -12.65 1.01
CA ARG A 128 -17.42 -13.47 -0.23
C ARG A 128 -18.77 -13.56 -0.91
N ASP A 129 -19.81 -13.51 -0.13
CA ASP A 129 -21.20 -13.67 -0.57
C ASP A 129 -21.86 -12.36 -1.01
N PHE A 130 -21.15 -11.25 -0.87
CA PHE A 130 -21.62 -9.93 -1.27
C PHE A 130 -21.17 -9.65 -2.71
N HIS A 131 -22.14 -9.46 -3.61
CA HIS A 131 -21.90 -9.22 -5.05
C HIS A 131 -20.90 -10.20 -5.70
N PRO A 132 -21.21 -11.50 -5.76
CA PRO A 132 -20.32 -12.51 -6.34
C PRO A 132 -19.98 -12.24 -7.82
N GLU A 133 -20.85 -11.51 -8.53
CA GLU A 133 -20.70 -11.11 -9.93
C GLU A 133 -19.69 -9.95 -10.13
N VAL A 134 -19.37 -9.19 -9.08
CA VAL A 134 -18.45 -8.05 -9.19
C VAL A 134 -17.05 -8.45 -8.73
N PRO A 135 -16.00 -8.24 -9.57
CA PRO A 135 -14.63 -8.51 -9.14
C PRO A 135 -14.29 -7.72 -7.88
N ARG A 136 -13.81 -8.39 -6.83
CA ARG A 136 -13.53 -7.82 -5.49
C ARG A 136 -12.70 -6.54 -5.50
N TYR A 137 -11.87 -6.35 -6.52
CA TYR A 137 -11.01 -5.17 -6.66
C TYR A 137 -11.64 -4.04 -7.48
N SER A 138 -12.90 -4.19 -7.86
CA SER A 138 -13.62 -3.22 -8.69
C SER A 138 -14.51 -2.30 -7.86
N ILE A 139 -14.64 -2.56 -6.56
CA ILE A 139 -15.49 -1.76 -5.67
C ILE A 139 -14.60 -0.83 -4.84
N SER A 140 -14.92 0.46 -4.90
CA SER A 140 -14.29 1.47 -4.08
C SER A 140 -15.20 1.83 -2.91
N LEU A 141 -14.61 2.05 -1.73
CA LEU A 141 -15.27 2.71 -0.62
C LEU A 141 -15.16 4.22 -0.82
N LEU A 142 -16.25 4.92 -0.62
CA LEU A 142 -16.27 6.38 -0.54
C LEU A 142 -16.94 6.80 0.76
N LEU A 143 -16.27 7.65 1.53
CA LEU A 143 -16.90 8.43 2.61
C LEU A 143 -17.12 9.85 2.11
N VAL A 144 -18.28 10.40 2.41
CA VAL A 144 -18.66 11.77 2.14
C VAL A 144 -18.62 12.53 3.45
N ASN A 145 -17.63 13.43 3.59
CA ASN A 145 -17.30 14.03 4.87
C ASN A 145 -17.82 15.47 5.02
N SER A 146 -18.22 16.13 3.91
CA SER A 146 -18.73 17.48 3.93
C SER A 146 -19.93 17.67 3.00
N ALA A 147 -20.71 18.74 3.21
CA ALA A 147 -21.80 19.13 2.31
C ALA A 147 -21.30 19.42 0.89
N LYS A 148 -20.12 20.03 0.76
CA LYS A 148 -19.45 20.27 -0.51
C LYS A 148 -19.10 18.96 -1.23
N GLY A 149 -18.55 17.99 -0.49
CA GLY A 149 -18.27 16.65 -0.99
C GLY A 149 -19.54 15.94 -1.48
N ALA A 150 -20.65 16.04 -0.71
CA ALA A 150 -21.94 15.48 -1.09
C ALA A 150 -22.45 16.09 -2.40
N HIS A 151 -22.44 17.41 -2.51
CA HIS A 151 -22.88 18.12 -3.71
C HIS A 151 -22.12 17.64 -4.96
N TYR A 152 -20.79 17.59 -4.91
CA TYR A 152 -19.99 17.11 -6.05
C TYR A 152 -20.21 15.62 -6.34
N PHE A 153 -20.30 14.79 -5.31
CA PHE A 153 -20.51 13.35 -5.49
C PHE A 153 -21.86 13.04 -6.15
N ASP A 154 -22.90 13.80 -5.82
CA ASP A 154 -24.24 13.62 -6.38
C ASP A 154 -24.33 13.93 -7.88
N THR A 155 -23.42 14.74 -8.41
CA THR A 155 -23.34 15.03 -9.85
C THR A 155 -22.69 13.92 -10.67
N LEU A 156 -22.04 12.94 -10.03
CA LEU A 156 -21.33 11.88 -10.73
C LEU A 156 -22.26 10.72 -11.12
N PRO A 157 -22.23 10.26 -12.39
CA PRO A 157 -23.06 9.16 -12.87
C PRO A 157 -22.50 7.79 -12.46
N LEU A 158 -22.39 7.55 -11.16
CA LEU A 158 -21.80 6.32 -10.59
C LEU A 158 -22.89 5.40 -10.06
N LYS A 159 -22.73 4.07 -10.29
CA LYS A 159 -23.48 3.07 -9.55
C LYS A 159 -22.97 3.06 -8.11
N ARG A 160 -23.87 3.22 -7.15
CA ARG A 160 -23.54 3.37 -5.74
C ARG A 160 -24.52 2.63 -4.84
N GLU A 161 -24.00 2.13 -3.74
CA GLU A 161 -24.77 1.49 -2.68
C GLU A 161 -24.35 2.09 -1.34
N LYS A 162 -25.33 2.25 -0.43
CA LYS A 162 -25.06 2.77 0.91
C LYS A 162 -24.57 1.66 1.81
N LEU A 163 -23.54 1.97 2.59
CA LEU A 163 -22.99 1.14 3.65
C LEU A 163 -23.15 1.83 4.99
N THR A 164 -23.14 1.05 6.07
CA THR A 164 -22.99 1.61 7.40
C THR A 164 -21.52 1.96 7.66
N LEU A 165 -21.27 2.88 8.60
CA LEU A 165 -19.90 3.25 8.98
C LEU A 165 -19.15 2.05 9.57
N GLU A 166 -19.82 1.18 10.32
CA GLU A 166 -19.26 -0.04 10.89
C GLU A 166 -18.76 -0.99 9.78
N GLN A 167 -19.53 -1.15 8.70
CA GLN A 167 -19.12 -1.95 7.54
C GLN A 167 -17.90 -1.36 6.86
N ALA A 168 -17.82 -0.03 6.71
CA ALA A 168 -16.67 0.66 6.15
C ALA A 168 -15.41 0.45 7.00
N VAL A 169 -15.52 0.60 8.31
CA VAL A 169 -14.43 0.40 9.29
C VAL A 169 -13.97 -1.05 9.31
N ALA A 170 -14.90 -2.02 9.29
CA ALA A 170 -14.57 -3.45 9.27
C ALA A 170 -13.70 -3.85 8.07
N CYS A 171 -13.90 -3.17 6.92
CA CYS A 171 -13.10 -3.38 5.72
C CYS A 171 -11.79 -2.57 5.69
N ASN A 172 -11.68 -1.52 6.49
CA ASN A 172 -10.58 -0.56 6.48
C ASN A 172 -10.15 -0.18 7.89
N GLY A 173 -9.40 -1.04 8.57
CA GLY A 173 -8.97 -0.82 9.95
C GLY A 173 -8.21 0.50 10.20
N ALA A 174 -7.64 1.12 9.16
CA ALA A 174 -7.02 2.44 9.25
C ALA A 174 -8.03 3.60 9.43
N LEU A 175 -9.34 3.32 9.36
CA LEU A 175 -10.41 4.25 9.78
C LEU A 175 -10.68 4.19 11.28
N ALA A 176 -10.15 3.22 12.00
CA ALA A 176 -10.38 3.05 13.43
C ALA A 176 -9.13 3.27 14.28
N ALA A 177 -7.96 2.90 13.76
CA ALA A 177 -6.71 2.98 14.51
C ALA A 177 -5.47 3.08 13.61
N PRO A 178 -4.39 3.68 14.09
CA PRO A 178 -3.11 3.69 13.42
C PRO A 178 -2.57 2.27 13.20
N THR A 179 -1.83 2.10 12.11
CA THR A 179 -1.17 0.82 11.82
C THR A 179 -0.11 0.50 12.89
N ALA A 180 -0.29 -0.57 13.65
CA ALA A 180 0.70 -1.01 14.64
C ALA A 180 2.05 -1.34 13.98
N PRO A 181 3.19 -1.04 14.62
CA PRO A 181 4.51 -1.40 14.10
C PRO A 181 4.70 -2.92 14.08
N SER A 182 5.57 -3.40 13.20
CA SER A 182 6.04 -4.79 13.23
C SER A 182 6.87 -5.04 14.49
N VAL A 183 6.76 -6.24 15.06
CA VAL A 183 7.64 -6.67 16.16
C VAL A 183 9.12 -6.73 15.73
N GLN A 184 9.40 -6.89 14.45
CA GLN A 184 10.75 -6.94 13.86
C GLN A 184 11.27 -5.56 13.42
N ARG A 185 10.50 -4.48 13.64
CA ARG A 185 10.85 -3.16 13.14
C ARG A 185 12.15 -2.61 13.72
N GLU A 186 12.36 -2.77 15.01
CA GLU A 186 13.58 -2.31 15.69
C GLU A 186 14.81 -3.05 15.18
N ASP A 187 14.74 -4.38 15.09
CA ASP A 187 15.79 -5.22 14.53
C ASP A 187 16.10 -4.88 13.08
N PHE A 188 15.04 -4.60 12.29
CA PHE A 188 15.20 -4.18 10.90
C PHE A 188 16.00 -2.88 10.80
N PHE A 189 15.65 -1.84 11.57
CA PHE A 189 16.34 -0.57 11.50
C PHE A 189 17.74 -0.59 12.15
N ALA A 190 17.94 -1.40 13.18
CA ALA A 190 19.28 -1.64 13.73
C ALA A 190 20.20 -2.28 12.68
N ALA A 191 19.71 -3.32 11.99
CA ALA A 191 20.46 -3.93 10.90
C ALA A 191 20.65 -2.97 9.71
N PHE A 192 19.62 -2.20 9.37
CA PHE A 192 19.65 -1.22 8.26
C PHE A 192 20.71 -0.13 8.48
N ALA A 193 20.96 0.27 9.73
CA ALA A 193 21.96 1.27 10.07
C ALA A 193 23.41 0.74 10.05
N GLN A 194 23.61 -0.57 10.28
CA GLN A 194 24.93 -1.14 10.54
C GLN A 194 25.41 -2.13 9.47
N GLN A 195 24.51 -2.66 8.65
CA GLN A 195 24.83 -3.74 7.72
C GLN A 195 24.65 -3.32 6.27
N PRO A 196 25.39 -3.91 5.32
CA PRO A 196 25.11 -3.76 3.90
C PRO A 196 23.64 -4.13 3.59
N PHE A 197 22.99 -3.28 2.80
CA PHE A 197 21.55 -3.44 2.52
C PHE A 197 21.18 -4.83 1.95
N GLN A 198 22.09 -5.47 1.21
CA GLN A 198 21.87 -6.82 0.71
C GLN A 198 21.67 -7.87 1.83
N GLN A 199 22.35 -7.72 2.95
CA GLN A 199 22.17 -8.61 4.11
C GLN A 199 20.84 -8.33 4.81
N VAL A 200 20.48 -7.05 4.99
CA VAL A 200 19.17 -6.63 5.53
C VAL A 200 18.03 -7.15 4.65
N ARG A 201 18.16 -6.98 3.34
CA ARG A 201 17.21 -7.50 2.35
C ARG A 201 17.02 -9.00 2.48
N ASN A 202 18.11 -9.76 2.53
CA ASN A 202 18.06 -11.21 2.63
C ASN A 202 17.42 -11.69 3.94
N ARG A 203 17.69 -10.99 5.03
CA ARG A 203 17.17 -11.34 6.36
C ARG A 203 15.69 -11.02 6.51
N PHE A 204 15.23 -9.86 6.05
CA PHE A 204 13.90 -9.35 6.37
C PHE A 204 12.93 -9.27 5.19
N LEU A 205 13.43 -9.12 3.96
CA LEU A 205 12.60 -8.84 2.79
C LEU A 205 12.55 -9.99 1.77
N SER A 206 13.51 -10.89 1.78
CA SER A 206 13.49 -12.07 0.92
C SER A 206 12.37 -13.02 1.32
N ALA A 207 11.89 -13.82 0.37
CA ALA A 207 11.02 -14.93 0.71
C ALA A 207 11.75 -15.82 1.72
N ALA A 208 11.12 -16.11 2.86
CA ALA A 208 11.68 -17.09 3.79
C ALA A 208 11.99 -18.38 3.01
N PRO A 209 13.19 -18.95 3.16
CA PRO A 209 13.44 -20.28 2.62
C PRO A 209 12.36 -21.21 3.15
N LEU A 210 11.79 -22.04 2.28
CA LEU A 210 10.82 -23.05 2.68
C LEU A 210 11.39 -23.82 3.88
N PRO A 211 10.63 -24.01 4.96
CA PRO A 211 11.13 -24.74 6.12
C PRO A 211 11.65 -26.11 5.67
N ARG A 212 12.86 -26.45 6.10
CA ARG A 212 13.59 -27.69 5.78
C ARG A 212 12.79 -29.01 5.76
N PRO A 213 11.63 -29.16 6.45
CA PRO A 213 10.80 -30.37 6.32
C PRO A 213 10.29 -30.67 4.92
N LEU A 214 10.04 -29.64 4.09
CA LEU A 214 9.53 -29.86 2.71
C LEU A 214 10.61 -30.27 1.70
N GLU A 215 11.87 -29.96 1.97
CA GLU A 215 13.00 -30.50 1.17
C GLU A 215 13.20 -31.99 1.41
N LYS A 216 13.05 -32.46 2.67
CA LYS A 216 13.10 -33.88 2.99
C LYS A 216 11.98 -34.68 2.34
N LEU A 217 10.76 -34.12 2.29
CA LEU A 217 9.61 -34.73 1.60
C LEU A 217 9.79 -34.80 0.07
N ARG A 218 10.38 -33.77 -0.55
CA ARG A 218 10.72 -33.79 -1.98
C ARG A 218 11.81 -34.80 -2.31
N GLY A 219 12.80 -34.98 -1.44
CA GLY A 219 13.84 -36.01 -1.57
C GLY A 219 13.30 -37.44 -1.44
N MET A 220 12.34 -37.67 -0.52
CA MET A 220 11.69 -38.98 -0.35
C MET A 220 10.75 -39.34 -1.51
N LEU A 221 10.08 -38.34 -2.13
CA LEU A 221 9.19 -38.55 -3.27
C LEU A 221 9.98 -38.82 -4.58
N LYS A 222 11.21 -38.31 -4.71
CA LYS A 222 12.11 -38.67 -5.83
C LYS A 222 12.64 -40.08 -5.74
N LYS A 223 12.99 -40.56 -4.53
CA LYS A 223 13.49 -41.94 -4.31
C LYS A 223 12.44 -43.05 -4.45
N ARG A 224 11.15 -42.73 -4.61
CA ARG A 224 10.05 -43.68 -4.85
C ARG A 224 9.71 -43.85 -6.33
N LYS A 225 10.40 -43.15 -7.23
CA LYS A 225 10.17 -43.23 -8.68
C LYS A 225 11.36 -43.82 -9.45
N GLU A 226 12.42 -44.22 -8.72
CA GLU A 226 13.49 -45.10 -9.17
C GLU A 226 13.29 -46.50 -8.54
#